data_384aba744a6f8dafc990dbc1c1cb7b2a
#
_entry.id   384aba744a6f8dafc990dbc1c1cb7b2a
#
_cell.length_a   1.000
_cell.length_b   1.000
_cell.length_c   1.000
_cell.angle_alpha   90.00
_cell.angle_beta   90.00
_cell.angle_gamma   90.00
#
_symmetry.space_group_name_H-M   'P 1'
#
loop_
_entity.id
_entity.type
_entity.pdbx_description
1 polymer ?
#
loop_
_entity_poly.entity_id
_entity_poly.type
_entity_poly.pdbx_seq_one_letter_code
_entity_poly.pdbx_strand_id
1 'polypeptide(L)'
;MKKTAYITLAAALILFAGSCDRNGSNDSQGRLVIKVTDDPFDINNIESATVKITKVEIKKTGDGIKDGNSWVTLSEDTVTVDILDLRNGVTQTLLDLQLPEGEYDYIRLYVDEAGLKLIDLPDTYNVKVPSGQQTGIKIHVNPSVVVSGGLTSELLIDFDLSRSFVLRGNMNNNNGFIFKPVIRATNLTTAGRIEGMVKDTSDVKVKEAKVWITKDTIMATTFADTMGYYNIIGVPVGSYSISATKEGFDTVSFDNISVIAGNRTIQNFVLTKK
;
A
#
# COMPACT_ATOMS: atom_id res chain seq x y z
N MET A 1 76.55 -52.29 -30.37
CA MET A 1 75.77 -52.65 -29.15
C MET A 1 75.13 -51.41 -28.64
N LYS A 2 73.86 -51.11 -28.97
CA LYS A 2 73.13 -49.93 -28.58
C LYS A 2 71.91 -50.41 -27.75
N LYS A 3 71.86 -50.09 -26.47
CA LYS A 3 70.75 -50.40 -25.58
C LYS A 3 69.77 -49.25 -25.65
N THR A 4 68.60 -49.49 -26.18
CA THR A 4 67.43 -48.54 -26.17
C THR A 4 66.68 -48.71 -24.89
N ALA A 5 66.56 -47.62 -24.11
CA ALA A 5 65.77 -47.55 -22.92
C ALA A 5 64.38 -47.07 -23.27
N TYR A 6 63.34 -47.84 -22.89
CA TYR A 6 61.95 -47.45 -23.02
C TYR A 6 61.54 -46.75 -21.71
N ILE A 7 61.15 -45.45 -21.82
CA ILE A 7 60.55 -44.67 -20.76
C ILE A 7 59.04 -44.85 -20.88
N THR A 8 58.44 -45.59 -19.94
CA THR A 8 57.02 -45.71 -19.78
C THR A 8 56.48 -44.48 -19.03
N LEU A 9 55.75 -43.61 -19.74
CA LEU A 9 55.04 -42.46 -19.14
C LEU A 9 53.70 -42.94 -18.54
N ALA A 10 53.64 -43.06 -17.22
CA ALA A 10 52.39 -43.32 -16.49
C ALA A 10 51.61 -42.01 -16.37
N ALA A 11 50.54 -41.88 -17.14
CA ALA A 11 49.59 -40.78 -17.00
C ALA A 11 48.69 -41.02 -15.77
N ALA A 12 48.92 -40.28 -14.69
CA ALA A 12 48.03 -40.25 -13.52
C ALA A 12 46.80 -39.41 -13.87
N LEU A 13 45.66 -40.08 -14.07
CA LEU A 13 44.36 -39.45 -14.29
C LEU A 13 43.82 -39.05 -12.87
N ILE A 14 44.01 -37.78 -12.52
CA ILE A 14 43.42 -37.20 -11.29
C ILE A 14 41.94 -36.90 -11.59
N LEU A 15 41.06 -37.77 -11.13
CA LEU A 15 39.63 -37.54 -11.03
C LEU A 15 39.37 -36.44 -9.98
N PHE A 16 39.22 -35.21 -10.41
CA PHE A 16 38.58 -34.19 -9.55
C PHE A 16 37.10 -34.53 -9.44
N ALA A 17 36.78 -35.29 -8.38
CA ALA A 17 35.42 -35.35 -7.85
C ALA A 17 35.12 -33.96 -7.29
N GLY A 18 34.56 -33.08 -8.10
CA GLY A 18 33.96 -31.84 -7.65
C GLY A 18 32.80 -32.20 -6.73
N SER A 19 33.05 -32.15 -5.42
CA SER A 19 32.03 -32.16 -4.42
C SER A 19 31.19 -30.89 -4.64
N CYS A 20 30.06 -31.01 -5.33
CA CYS A 20 29.00 -30.03 -5.23
C CYS A 20 28.44 -30.16 -3.83
N ASP A 21 28.90 -29.32 -2.91
CA ASP A 21 28.20 -29.05 -1.66
C ASP A 21 26.82 -28.48 -2.01
N ARG A 22 25.84 -29.39 -2.15
CA ARG A 22 24.40 -29.06 -2.18
C ARG A 22 23.86 -28.86 -0.76
N ASN A 23 24.55 -28.07 0.03
CA ASN A 23 24.03 -27.57 1.31
C ASN A 23 23.89 -26.05 1.25
N GLY A 24 23.34 -25.53 0.16
CA GLY A 24 22.66 -24.26 0.17
C GLY A 24 21.17 -24.57 0.26
N SER A 25 20.52 -24.24 1.34
CA SER A 25 19.09 -23.97 1.32
C SER A 25 18.92 -22.90 0.22
N ASN A 26 18.51 -23.34 -0.97
CA ASN A 26 18.01 -22.43 -2.00
C ASN A 26 16.66 -21.89 -1.45
N ASP A 27 16.73 -21.00 -0.47
CA ASP A 27 15.61 -20.11 -0.20
C ASP A 27 15.50 -19.25 -1.45
N SER A 28 14.69 -19.69 -2.39
CA SER A 28 14.39 -18.89 -3.57
C SER A 28 13.76 -17.61 -3.05
N GLN A 29 14.27 -16.47 -3.56
CA GLN A 29 13.80 -15.14 -3.17
C GLN A 29 12.95 -14.56 -4.29
N GLY A 30 11.85 -13.95 -3.91
CA GLY A 30 11.07 -13.08 -4.77
C GLY A 30 11.23 -11.63 -4.36
N ARG A 31 10.75 -10.71 -5.20
CA ARG A 31 10.76 -9.28 -4.93
C ARG A 31 9.44 -8.84 -4.31
N LEU A 32 9.49 -8.08 -3.23
CA LEU A 32 8.34 -7.43 -2.63
C LEU A 32 8.49 -5.91 -2.77
N VAL A 33 7.51 -5.27 -3.39
CA VAL A 33 7.39 -3.81 -3.48
C VAL A 33 6.24 -3.37 -2.59
N ILE A 34 6.51 -2.52 -1.61
CA ILE A 34 5.51 -1.94 -0.72
C ILE A 34 5.29 -0.49 -1.14
N LYS A 35 4.06 -0.16 -1.47
CA LYS A 35 3.61 1.18 -1.88
C LYS A 35 2.68 1.76 -0.83
N VAL A 36 2.70 3.09 -0.71
CA VAL A 36 1.79 3.87 0.15
C VAL A 36 0.87 4.70 -0.72
N THR A 37 -0.37 4.85 -0.30
CA THR A 37 -1.40 5.72 -0.91
C THR A 37 -2.31 6.30 0.16
N ASP A 38 -3.18 7.21 -0.23
CA ASP A 38 -4.22 7.80 0.62
C ASP A 38 -5.62 7.43 0.13
N ASP A 39 -6.51 7.06 1.07
CA ASP A 39 -7.96 7.08 0.88
C ASP A 39 -8.43 8.52 1.23
N PRO A 40 -8.80 9.34 0.22
CA PRO A 40 -8.89 10.77 0.39
C PRO A 40 -10.01 11.21 1.32
N PHE A 41 -9.70 12.26 2.05
CA PHE A 41 -10.56 13.00 2.96
C PHE A 41 -11.04 14.32 2.35
N ASP A 42 -12.18 14.82 2.78
CA ASP A 42 -12.63 16.19 2.46
C ASP A 42 -11.76 17.20 3.22
N ILE A 43 -10.74 17.73 2.52
CA ILE A 43 -9.61 18.45 3.12
C ILE A 43 -9.66 19.96 2.88
N ASN A 44 -10.84 20.55 2.77
CA ASN A 44 -10.94 22.00 2.48
C ASN A 44 -10.09 22.88 3.41
N ASN A 45 -9.52 22.31 4.50
CA ASN A 45 -8.74 23.04 5.50
C ASN A 45 -7.39 22.41 5.83
N ILE A 46 -6.91 21.36 5.13
CA ILE A 46 -5.62 20.72 5.42
C ILE A 46 -4.61 21.04 4.31
N GLU A 47 -3.45 21.55 4.70
CA GLU A 47 -2.32 21.84 3.80
C GLU A 47 -1.40 20.65 3.63
N SER A 48 -1.10 19.91 4.72
CA SER A 48 -0.30 18.69 4.68
C SER A 48 -0.66 17.72 5.82
N ALA A 49 -0.46 16.41 5.56
CA ALA A 49 -0.64 15.35 6.55
C ALA A 49 0.53 14.37 6.47
N THR A 50 1.52 14.55 7.32
CA THR A 50 2.75 13.76 7.28
C THR A 50 2.72 12.61 8.28
N VAL A 51 3.33 11.48 7.88
CA VAL A 51 3.55 10.31 8.74
C VAL A 51 5.01 9.90 8.66
N LYS A 52 5.66 9.78 9.82
CA LYS A 52 7.06 9.37 9.95
C LYS A 52 7.14 7.91 10.35
N ILE A 53 7.51 7.07 9.39
CA ILE A 53 7.67 5.61 9.57
C ILE A 53 9.14 5.33 9.87
N THR A 54 9.43 4.61 10.95
CA THR A 54 10.80 4.34 11.43
C THR A 54 11.22 2.88 11.31
N LYS A 55 10.24 1.96 11.15
CA LYS A 55 10.51 0.54 10.96
C LYS A 55 9.34 -0.14 10.27
N VAL A 56 9.64 -1.12 9.44
CA VAL A 56 8.65 -1.97 8.77
C VAL A 56 9.01 -3.43 9.01
N GLU A 57 8.04 -4.21 9.45
CA GLU A 57 8.15 -5.66 9.63
C GLU A 57 7.03 -6.38 8.89
N ILE A 58 7.29 -7.60 8.47
CA ILE A 58 6.31 -8.48 7.85
C ILE A 58 6.28 -9.82 8.58
N LYS A 59 5.16 -10.53 8.47
CA LYS A 59 4.99 -11.83 9.12
C LYS A 59 4.48 -12.87 8.15
N LYS A 60 5.09 -14.06 8.21
CA LYS A 60 4.71 -15.21 7.41
C LYS A 60 3.42 -15.84 7.95
N THR A 61 2.56 -16.29 7.04
CA THR A 61 1.32 -17.00 7.35
C THR A 61 1.60 -18.29 8.13
N GLY A 62 0.77 -18.55 9.12
CA GLY A 62 0.90 -19.76 9.97
C GLY A 62 1.75 -19.57 11.22
N ASP A 63 2.59 -18.57 11.29
CA ASP A 63 3.32 -18.23 12.51
C ASP A 63 2.38 -17.53 13.50
N GLY A 64 2.09 -18.15 14.66
CA GLY A 64 1.15 -17.60 15.64
C GLY A 64 1.48 -16.14 16.04
N ILE A 65 0.47 -15.28 16.23
CA ILE A 65 0.67 -13.84 16.60
C ILE A 65 1.38 -13.69 17.96
N LYS A 66 1.45 -14.77 18.73
CA LYS A 66 1.96 -14.77 20.13
C LYS A 66 3.47 -14.87 20.25
N ASP A 67 4.17 -15.35 19.23
CA ASP A 67 5.62 -15.51 19.30
C ASP A 67 6.33 -14.27 18.78
N GLY A 68 7.06 -13.59 19.68
CA GLY A 68 7.80 -12.36 19.37
C GLY A 68 8.87 -12.52 18.27
N ASN A 69 9.15 -13.75 17.83
CA ASN A 69 10.19 -14.11 16.87
C ASN A 69 9.69 -14.35 15.43
N SER A 70 8.39 -14.21 15.17
CA SER A 70 7.82 -14.50 13.84
C SER A 70 7.80 -13.30 12.89
N TRP A 71 8.27 -12.14 13.34
CA TRP A 71 8.34 -10.91 12.55
C TRP A 71 9.70 -10.78 11.86
N VAL A 72 9.69 -10.59 10.56
CA VAL A 72 10.88 -10.30 9.75
C VAL A 72 10.98 -8.79 9.58
N THR A 73 12.07 -8.18 10.03
CA THR A 73 12.35 -6.77 9.80
C THR A 73 12.70 -6.56 8.32
N LEU A 74 11.96 -5.69 7.65
CA LEU A 74 12.19 -5.32 6.26
C LEU A 74 13.07 -4.08 6.12
N SER A 75 12.87 -3.07 7.00
CA SER A 75 13.68 -1.85 7.07
C SER A 75 13.57 -1.22 8.44
N GLU A 76 14.65 -0.54 8.85
CA GLU A 76 14.73 0.37 9.99
C GLU A 76 15.07 1.82 9.53
N ASP A 77 15.01 2.06 8.23
CA ASP A 77 15.17 3.39 7.68
C ASP A 77 13.97 4.26 8.00
N THR A 78 14.25 5.52 8.35
CA THR A 78 13.20 6.49 8.63
C THR A 78 12.76 7.18 7.35
N VAL A 79 11.47 7.08 7.04
CA VAL A 79 10.83 7.72 5.88
C VAL A 79 9.67 8.60 6.37
N THR A 80 9.64 9.85 5.93
CA THR A 80 8.48 10.74 6.13
C THR A 80 7.72 10.83 4.82
N VAL A 81 6.42 10.56 4.89
CA VAL A 81 5.51 10.59 3.74
C VAL A 81 4.46 11.66 3.99
N ASP A 82 4.25 12.57 3.03
CA ASP A 82 3.04 13.39 3.01
C ASP A 82 1.93 12.60 2.32
N ILE A 83 0.98 12.16 3.12
CA ILE A 83 -0.10 11.28 2.65
C ILE A 83 -1.05 12.03 1.71
N LEU A 84 -1.21 13.36 1.87
CA LEU A 84 -2.08 14.15 0.98
C LEU A 84 -1.60 14.18 -0.47
N ASP A 85 -0.30 14.05 -0.70
CA ASP A 85 0.26 14.01 -2.06
C ASP A 85 -0.07 12.70 -2.79
N LEU A 86 -0.57 11.69 -2.07
CA LEU A 86 -0.82 10.34 -2.58
C LEU A 86 -2.29 10.07 -2.91
N ARG A 87 -3.08 11.12 -3.12
CA ARG A 87 -4.51 11.01 -3.46
C ARG A 87 -4.73 10.58 -4.91
N ASN A 88 -5.95 10.13 -5.18
CA ASN A 88 -6.42 9.78 -6.53
C ASN A 88 -5.56 8.71 -7.21
N GLY A 89 -5.17 7.68 -6.43
CA GLY A 89 -4.38 6.55 -6.93
C GLY A 89 -2.89 6.83 -7.16
N VAL A 90 -2.40 8.01 -6.72
CA VAL A 90 -0.95 8.26 -6.66
C VAL A 90 -0.36 7.38 -5.57
N THR A 91 0.79 6.79 -5.83
CA THR A 91 1.50 5.95 -4.88
C THR A 91 2.95 6.36 -4.74
N GLN A 92 3.49 6.22 -3.53
CA GLN A 92 4.93 6.31 -3.28
C GLN A 92 5.46 4.93 -2.89
N THR A 93 6.59 4.51 -3.46
CA THR A 93 7.27 3.30 -3.02
C THR A 93 7.91 3.53 -1.66
N LEU A 94 7.47 2.76 -0.67
CA LEU A 94 8.04 2.75 0.67
C LEU A 94 9.26 1.82 0.75
N LEU A 95 9.12 0.59 0.23
CA LEU A 95 10.18 -0.42 0.21
C LEU A 95 10.18 -1.19 -1.12
N ASP A 96 11.36 -1.64 -1.51
CA ASP A 96 11.60 -2.50 -2.68
C ASP A 96 12.76 -3.42 -2.35
N LEU A 97 12.48 -4.70 -2.06
CA LEU A 97 13.47 -5.63 -1.51
C LEU A 97 13.21 -7.08 -1.90
N GLN A 98 14.24 -7.91 -1.72
CA GLN A 98 14.13 -9.35 -1.85
C GLN A 98 13.65 -9.98 -0.53
N LEU A 99 12.74 -10.94 -0.63
CA LEU A 99 12.16 -11.64 0.50
C LEU A 99 12.11 -13.15 0.19
N PRO A 100 12.35 -14.04 1.18
CA PRO A 100 12.19 -15.47 0.99
C PRO A 100 10.80 -15.84 0.49
N GLU A 101 10.71 -16.89 -0.31
CA GLU A 101 9.44 -17.43 -0.76
C GLU A 101 8.52 -17.75 0.41
N GLY A 102 7.25 -17.41 0.25
CA GLY A 102 6.25 -17.69 1.26
C GLY A 102 5.01 -16.85 1.09
N GLU A 103 4.08 -17.09 1.98
CA GLU A 103 2.83 -16.37 2.10
C GLU A 103 2.89 -15.49 3.35
N TYR A 104 2.52 -14.21 3.22
CA TYR A 104 2.63 -13.20 4.28
C TYR A 104 1.27 -12.54 4.49
N ASP A 105 0.77 -12.57 5.72
CA ASP A 105 -0.58 -12.14 6.07
C ASP A 105 -0.65 -10.94 7.01
N TYR A 106 0.49 -10.49 7.55
CA TYR A 106 0.56 -9.28 8.37
C TYR A 106 1.76 -8.41 8.01
N ILE A 107 1.54 -7.09 8.02
CA ILE A 107 2.59 -6.08 8.02
C ILE A 107 2.49 -5.26 9.31
N ARG A 108 3.62 -4.79 9.82
CA ARG A 108 3.70 -3.92 11.00
C ARG A 108 4.49 -2.67 10.66
N LEU A 109 3.88 -1.52 10.90
CA LEU A 109 4.50 -0.22 10.72
C LEU A 109 4.76 0.42 12.07
N TYR A 110 6.00 0.88 12.28
CA TYR A 110 6.35 1.70 13.44
C TYR A 110 6.30 3.15 13.03
N VAL A 111 5.35 3.88 13.59
CA VAL A 111 5.12 5.31 13.31
C VAL A 111 5.55 6.11 14.52
N ASP A 112 6.54 6.98 14.34
CA ASP A 112 7.11 7.84 15.37
C ASP A 112 6.27 9.08 15.60
N GLU A 113 5.99 9.81 14.54
CA GLU A 113 5.28 11.08 14.56
C GLU A 113 4.27 11.13 13.41
N ALA A 114 3.21 11.89 13.63
CA ALA A 114 2.30 12.34 12.60
C ALA A 114 2.17 13.86 12.69
N GLY A 115 2.18 14.54 11.54
CA GLY A 115 2.04 15.98 11.44
C GLY A 115 0.77 16.35 10.68
N LEU A 116 0.03 17.34 11.17
CA LEU A 116 -1.11 17.90 10.49
C LEU A 116 -0.95 19.41 10.39
N LYS A 117 -0.94 19.95 9.17
CA LYS A 117 -0.92 21.40 8.92
C LYS A 117 -2.24 21.84 8.32
N LEU A 118 -2.86 22.86 8.91
CA LEU A 118 -4.10 23.45 8.43
C LEU A 118 -3.79 24.72 7.61
N ILE A 119 -4.57 24.98 6.56
CA ILE A 119 -4.34 26.09 5.60
C ILE A 119 -4.30 27.45 6.28
N ASP A 120 -5.19 27.69 7.25
CA ASP A 120 -5.34 28.99 7.88
C ASP A 120 -4.58 29.14 9.21
N LEU A 121 -3.75 28.14 9.57
CA LEU A 121 -2.99 28.17 10.81
C LEU A 121 -1.48 28.08 10.53
N PRO A 122 -0.66 28.92 11.19
CA PRO A 122 0.77 28.99 10.92
C PRO A 122 1.53 27.74 11.40
N ASP A 123 1.01 27.02 12.38
CA ASP A 123 1.69 25.95 13.08
C ASP A 123 1.29 24.57 12.56
N THR A 124 2.25 23.66 12.49
CA THR A 124 2.02 22.24 12.31
C THR A 124 1.70 21.58 13.63
N TYR A 125 0.58 20.88 13.72
CA TYR A 125 0.24 20.05 14.87
C TYR A 125 1.05 18.76 14.82
N ASN A 126 2.07 18.65 15.67
CA ASN A 126 2.76 17.38 15.91
C ASN A 126 1.89 16.49 16.78
N VAL A 127 1.45 15.39 16.24
CA VAL A 127 0.47 14.51 16.84
C VAL A 127 1.15 13.24 17.33
N LYS A 128 1.03 12.96 18.62
CA LYS A 128 1.54 11.70 19.18
C LYS A 128 0.78 10.51 18.60
N VAL A 129 1.53 9.47 18.28
CA VAL A 129 0.99 8.18 17.84
C VAL A 129 0.96 7.24 19.05
N PRO A 130 -0.18 7.03 19.72
CA PRO A 130 -0.24 6.14 20.85
C PRO A 130 0.23 4.73 20.48
N SER A 131 1.23 4.20 21.19
CA SER A 131 1.80 2.86 20.99
C SER A 131 2.45 2.60 19.61
N GLY A 132 2.42 3.54 18.68
CA GLY A 132 2.99 3.37 17.33
C GLY A 132 4.49 3.13 17.34
N GLN A 133 5.22 3.80 18.25
CA GLN A 133 6.65 3.63 18.42
C GLN A 133 7.05 2.31 19.10
N GLN A 134 6.29 1.85 20.10
CA GLN A 134 6.69 0.74 20.96
C GLN A 134 6.25 -0.63 20.41
N THR A 135 5.01 -0.73 19.95
CA THR A 135 4.43 -2.01 19.54
C THR A 135 4.21 -2.13 18.04
N GLY A 136 4.29 -1.00 17.33
CA GLY A 136 3.94 -0.90 15.92
C GLY A 136 2.44 -1.11 15.65
N ILE A 137 2.00 -0.64 14.51
CA ILE A 137 0.63 -0.80 14.02
C ILE A 137 0.59 -2.07 13.19
N LYS A 138 -0.16 -3.07 13.66
CA LYS A 138 -0.34 -4.35 12.98
C LYS A 138 -1.49 -4.26 11.99
N ILE A 139 -1.22 -4.57 10.73
CA ILE A 139 -2.18 -4.48 9.64
C ILE A 139 -2.29 -5.88 9.02
N HIS A 140 -3.52 -6.40 8.96
CA HIS A 140 -3.80 -7.66 8.30
C HIS A 140 -3.87 -7.47 6.80
N VAL A 141 -3.19 -8.34 6.05
CA VAL A 141 -3.18 -8.36 4.59
C VAL A 141 -4.14 -9.45 4.11
N ASN A 142 -5.25 -9.07 3.52
CA ASN A 142 -6.26 -10.01 3.05
C ASN A 142 -6.76 -9.63 1.63
N PRO A 143 -6.56 -10.50 0.61
CA PRO A 143 -5.79 -11.75 0.70
C PRO A 143 -4.30 -11.53 0.95
N SER A 144 -3.64 -12.53 1.55
CA SER A 144 -2.21 -12.53 1.84
C SER A 144 -1.34 -12.28 0.59
N VAL A 145 -0.14 -11.78 0.81
CA VAL A 145 0.86 -11.63 -0.27
C VAL A 145 1.63 -12.93 -0.42
N VAL A 146 1.64 -13.48 -1.63
CA VAL A 146 2.48 -14.63 -1.99
C VAL A 146 3.72 -14.12 -2.68
N VAL A 147 4.89 -14.35 -2.06
CA VAL A 147 6.21 -14.08 -2.63
C VAL A 147 6.75 -15.37 -3.24
N SER A 148 7.03 -15.34 -4.54
CA SER A 148 7.54 -16.51 -5.28
C SER A 148 8.87 -16.17 -5.95
N GLY A 149 9.77 -17.13 -6.06
CA GLY A 149 11.10 -16.95 -6.60
C GLY A 149 11.13 -16.34 -7.99
N GLY A 150 11.94 -15.30 -8.14
CA GLY A 150 12.09 -14.58 -9.40
C GLY A 150 10.90 -13.72 -9.82
N LEU A 151 9.79 -13.70 -9.04
CA LEU A 151 8.61 -12.89 -9.33
C LEU A 151 8.54 -11.66 -8.40
N THR A 152 7.79 -10.64 -8.84
CA THR A 152 7.52 -9.44 -8.06
C THR A 152 6.09 -9.47 -7.54
N SER A 153 5.93 -9.27 -6.23
CA SER A 153 4.65 -9.05 -5.57
C SER A 153 4.56 -7.61 -5.08
N GLU A 154 3.37 -7.03 -5.16
CA GLU A 154 3.14 -5.64 -4.75
C GLU A 154 2.10 -5.58 -3.63
N LEU A 155 2.44 -4.86 -2.56
CA LEU A 155 1.58 -4.58 -1.42
C LEU A 155 1.29 -3.08 -1.35
N LEU A 156 0.03 -2.70 -1.27
CA LEU A 156 -0.43 -1.33 -1.09
C LEU A 156 -0.81 -1.11 0.38
N ILE A 157 -0.23 -0.11 0.99
CA ILE A 157 -0.60 0.41 2.31
C ILE A 157 -1.42 1.69 2.08
N ASP A 158 -2.67 1.66 2.45
CA ASP A 158 -3.63 2.73 2.26
C ASP A 158 -3.98 3.38 3.60
N PHE A 159 -3.62 4.64 3.76
CA PHE A 159 -3.92 5.43 4.96
C PHE A 159 -5.24 6.17 4.79
N ASP A 160 -6.21 5.88 5.64
CA ASP A 160 -7.44 6.65 5.72
C ASP A 160 -7.24 7.85 6.65
N LEU A 161 -6.86 8.98 6.07
CA LEU A 161 -6.62 10.21 6.84
C LEU A 161 -7.89 10.70 7.55
N SER A 162 -9.05 10.51 6.94
CA SER A 162 -10.34 11.00 7.45
C SER A 162 -10.68 10.44 8.83
N ARG A 163 -10.30 9.19 9.04
CA ARG A 163 -10.54 8.47 10.30
C ARG A 163 -9.32 8.42 11.20
N SER A 164 -8.15 8.81 10.68
CA SER A 164 -6.88 8.72 11.40
C SER A 164 -6.62 9.93 12.29
N PHE A 165 -7.02 11.14 11.89
CA PHE A 165 -6.86 12.35 12.71
C PHE A 165 -8.15 12.70 13.45
N VAL A 166 -8.11 12.59 14.77
CA VAL A 166 -9.26 12.85 15.65
C VAL A 166 -9.03 14.14 16.43
N LEU A 167 -9.91 15.13 16.23
CA LEU A 167 -9.89 16.40 16.98
C LEU A 167 -10.16 16.13 18.46
N ARG A 168 -9.37 16.75 19.34
CA ARG A 168 -9.56 16.75 20.79
C ARG A 168 -10.29 18.02 21.22
N GLY A 169 -11.51 17.87 21.72
CA GLY A 169 -12.36 18.99 22.07
C GLY A 169 -13.35 19.36 20.97
N ASN A 170 -13.59 20.65 20.79
CA ASN A 170 -14.45 21.18 19.74
C ASN A 170 -13.71 22.28 18.95
N MET A 171 -14.29 22.76 17.85
CA MET A 171 -13.68 23.79 16.98
C MET A 171 -13.34 25.10 17.71
N ASN A 172 -14.08 25.44 18.78
CA ASN A 172 -13.88 26.66 19.56
C ASN A 172 -12.90 26.47 20.72
N ASN A 173 -12.63 25.22 21.13
CA ASN A 173 -11.69 24.88 22.20
C ASN A 173 -10.87 23.67 21.75
N ASN A 174 -9.96 23.94 20.80
CA ASN A 174 -9.13 22.94 20.14
C ASN A 174 -7.94 22.58 21.04
N ASN A 175 -7.94 21.35 21.56
CA ASN A 175 -6.84 20.76 22.33
C ASN A 175 -5.87 19.94 21.44
N GLY A 176 -5.84 20.24 20.13
CA GLY A 176 -5.04 19.52 19.13
C GLY A 176 -5.70 18.25 18.61
N PHE A 177 -4.90 17.39 18.01
CA PHE A 177 -5.36 16.15 17.39
C PHE A 177 -4.72 14.92 18.06
N ILE A 178 -5.35 13.78 17.91
CA ILE A 178 -4.76 12.46 18.18
C ILE A 178 -4.70 11.73 16.85
N PHE A 179 -3.58 11.08 16.57
CA PHE A 179 -3.45 10.18 15.44
C PHE A 179 -3.80 8.76 15.89
N LYS A 180 -4.92 8.25 15.37
CA LYS A 180 -5.36 6.87 15.50
C LYS A 180 -5.37 6.25 14.11
N PRO A 181 -4.23 5.73 13.62
CA PRO A 181 -4.10 5.33 12.24
C PRO A 181 -5.13 4.25 11.87
N VAL A 182 -5.92 4.55 10.85
CA VAL A 182 -6.77 3.59 10.13
C VAL A 182 -6.06 3.28 8.83
N ILE A 183 -5.52 2.07 8.73
CA ILE A 183 -4.66 1.66 7.63
C ILE A 183 -5.16 0.33 7.09
N ARG A 184 -5.23 0.22 5.77
CA ARG A 184 -5.50 -1.03 5.06
C ARG A 184 -4.25 -1.50 4.33
N ALA A 185 -4.11 -2.82 4.19
CA ALA A 185 -3.07 -3.40 3.36
C ALA A 185 -3.73 -4.30 2.32
N THR A 186 -3.43 -4.07 1.04
CA THR A 186 -4.04 -4.77 -0.08
C THR A 186 -2.97 -5.36 -0.98
N ASN A 187 -3.08 -6.63 -1.30
CA ASN A 187 -2.26 -7.30 -2.29
C ASN A 187 -2.66 -6.83 -3.70
N LEU A 188 -1.84 -5.98 -4.33
CA LEU A 188 -2.12 -5.44 -5.66
C LEU A 188 -2.09 -6.51 -6.75
N THR A 189 -1.38 -7.61 -6.54
CA THR A 189 -1.32 -8.73 -7.49
C THR A 189 -2.70 -9.39 -7.67
N THR A 190 -3.53 -9.35 -6.62
CA THR A 190 -4.89 -9.94 -6.60
C THR A 190 -6.01 -8.90 -6.61
N ALA A 191 -5.68 -7.61 -6.64
CA ALA A 191 -6.63 -6.51 -6.69
C ALA A 191 -6.77 -5.95 -8.11
N GLY A 192 -7.87 -5.23 -8.35
CA GLY A 192 -8.06 -4.40 -9.53
C GLY A 192 -8.13 -2.92 -9.18
N ARG A 193 -8.58 -2.11 -10.13
CA ARG A 193 -8.84 -0.68 -9.94
C ARG A 193 -10.08 -0.23 -10.69
N ILE A 194 -10.68 0.85 -10.22
CA ILE A 194 -11.79 1.52 -10.90
C ILE A 194 -11.36 2.95 -11.20
N GLU A 195 -11.51 3.36 -12.44
CA GLU A 195 -11.15 4.70 -12.89
C GLU A 195 -12.22 5.28 -13.82
N GLY A 196 -12.23 6.59 -14.00
CA GLY A 196 -13.18 7.23 -14.91
C GLY A 196 -13.15 8.74 -14.84
N MET A 197 -14.13 9.35 -15.48
CA MET A 197 -14.29 10.81 -15.52
C MET A 197 -15.64 11.21 -14.96
N VAL A 198 -15.67 12.33 -14.24
CA VAL A 198 -16.88 12.98 -13.76
C VAL A 198 -17.11 14.26 -14.57
N LYS A 199 -18.26 14.35 -15.23
CA LYS A 199 -18.70 15.51 -16.04
C LYS A 199 -20.10 15.92 -15.63
N ASP A 200 -20.50 17.13 -16.00
CA ASP A 200 -21.91 17.54 -15.94
C ASP A 200 -22.63 17.24 -17.26
N THR A 201 -23.93 17.51 -17.29
CA THR A 201 -24.79 17.33 -18.48
C THR A 201 -24.42 18.20 -19.67
N SER A 202 -23.55 19.21 -19.45
CA SER A 202 -23.00 20.09 -20.51
C SER A 202 -21.59 19.65 -20.95
N ASP A 203 -21.14 18.44 -20.57
CA ASP A 203 -19.81 17.89 -20.83
C ASP A 203 -18.66 18.65 -20.13
N VAL A 204 -18.99 19.53 -19.16
CA VAL A 204 -17.99 20.23 -18.34
C VAL A 204 -17.47 19.30 -17.27
N LYS A 205 -16.15 19.27 -17.09
CA LYS A 205 -15.47 18.43 -16.09
C LYS A 205 -15.75 18.92 -14.68
N VAL A 206 -16.15 18.00 -13.81
CA VAL A 206 -16.49 18.30 -12.41
C VAL A 206 -15.31 17.92 -11.51
N LYS A 207 -14.43 18.91 -11.28
CA LYS A 207 -13.30 18.77 -10.34
C LYS A 207 -13.79 18.56 -8.90
N GLU A 208 -12.99 17.84 -8.11
CA GLU A 208 -13.28 17.55 -6.69
C GLU A 208 -14.65 16.90 -6.47
N ALA A 209 -15.20 16.22 -7.47
CA ALA A 209 -16.36 15.36 -7.25
C ALA A 209 -15.93 14.18 -6.38
N LYS A 210 -16.64 13.95 -5.28
CA LYS A 210 -16.45 12.80 -4.42
C LYS A 210 -16.95 11.55 -5.12
N VAL A 211 -16.11 10.51 -5.22
CA VAL A 211 -16.43 9.20 -5.76
C VAL A 211 -16.11 8.15 -4.70
N TRP A 212 -17.02 7.21 -4.47
CA TRP A 212 -16.80 6.14 -3.49
C TRP A 212 -17.39 4.82 -3.96
N ILE A 213 -16.80 3.73 -3.49
CA ILE A 213 -17.30 2.37 -3.69
C ILE A 213 -17.86 1.80 -2.40
N THR A 214 -18.94 1.03 -2.53
CA THR A 214 -19.57 0.30 -1.43
C THR A 214 -19.77 -1.16 -1.81
N LYS A 215 -19.68 -2.04 -0.82
CA LYS A 215 -20.17 -3.41 -0.89
C LYS A 215 -21.26 -3.59 0.19
N ASP A 216 -20.93 -3.56 1.44
CA ASP A 216 -21.87 -3.49 2.57
C ASP A 216 -21.73 -2.13 3.29
N THR A 217 -20.54 -1.59 3.26
CA THR A 217 -20.16 -0.27 3.79
C THR A 217 -19.27 0.44 2.76
N ILE A 218 -18.97 1.73 2.97
CA ILE A 218 -18.00 2.45 2.17
C ILE A 218 -16.62 1.79 2.37
N MET A 219 -16.04 1.32 1.27
CA MET A 219 -14.75 0.64 1.25
C MET A 219 -13.60 1.56 0.87
N ALA A 220 -13.80 2.43 -0.11
CA ALA A 220 -12.81 3.40 -0.55
C ALA A 220 -13.51 4.63 -1.12
N THR A 221 -12.84 5.77 -0.99
CA THR A 221 -13.29 7.07 -1.49
C THR A 221 -12.16 7.68 -2.31
N THR A 222 -12.48 8.52 -3.28
CA THR A 222 -11.52 9.36 -4.00
C THR A 222 -12.20 10.66 -4.43
N PHE A 223 -11.41 11.65 -4.87
CA PHE A 223 -11.93 12.88 -5.46
C PHE A 223 -11.40 13.04 -6.87
N ALA A 224 -12.27 13.51 -7.76
CA ALA A 224 -11.87 13.81 -9.13
C ALA A 224 -10.86 14.97 -9.15
N ASP A 225 -9.84 14.85 -9.97
CA ASP A 225 -8.83 15.89 -10.19
C ASP A 225 -9.39 17.11 -10.95
N THR A 226 -8.53 18.05 -11.27
CA THR A 226 -8.90 19.27 -12.03
C THR A 226 -9.43 18.98 -13.44
N MET A 227 -9.14 17.79 -13.97
CA MET A 227 -9.62 17.30 -15.27
C MET A 227 -10.88 16.43 -15.14
N GLY A 228 -11.42 16.28 -13.93
CA GLY A 228 -12.56 15.42 -13.63
C GLY A 228 -12.22 13.94 -13.64
N TYR A 229 -10.94 13.55 -13.71
CA TYR A 229 -10.51 12.16 -13.65
C TYR A 229 -10.42 11.68 -12.21
N TYR A 230 -10.83 10.43 -11.97
CA TYR A 230 -10.70 9.76 -10.68
C TYR A 230 -10.13 8.35 -10.85
N ASN A 231 -9.46 7.86 -9.80
CA ASN A 231 -8.88 6.53 -9.77
C ASN A 231 -8.92 5.97 -8.33
N ILE A 232 -9.47 4.76 -8.18
CA ILE A 232 -9.50 3.97 -6.95
C ILE A 232 -8.68 2.71 -7.21
N ILE A 233 -7.53 2.56 -6.56
CA ILE A 233 -6.62 1.43 -6.70
C ILE A 233 -6.77 0.45 -5.54
N GLY A 234 -6.27 -0.76 -5.70
CA GLY A 234 -6.28 -1.76 -4.63
C GLY A 234 -7.69 -2.24 -4.27
N VAL A 235 -8.60 -2.26 -5.23
CA VAL A 235 -9.96 -2.76 -5.02
C VAL A 235 -9.96 -4.29 -5.11
N PRO A 236 -10.35 -5.01 -4.04
CA PRO A 236 -10.45 -6.47 -4.09
C PRO A 236 -11.39 -6.95 -5.20
N VAL A 237 -11.14 -8.16 -5.72
CA VAL A 237 -12.02 -8.77 -6.72
C VAL A 237 -13.45 -8.91 -6.17
N GLY A 238 -14.43 -8.52 -6.96
CA GLY A 238 -15.83 -8.57 -6.54
C GLY A 238 -16.76 -7.69 -7.36
N SER A 239 -18.00 -7.57 -6.89
CA SER A 239 -19.01 -6.66 -7.43
C SER A 239 -19.32 -5.57 -6.41
N TYR A 240 -19.41 -4.33 -6.87
CA TYR A 240 -19.54 -3.14 -6.04
C TYR A 240 -20.60 -2.21 -6.57
N SER A 241 -21.15 -1.37 -5.69
CA SER A 241 -21.83 -0.15 -6.08
C SER A 241 -20.83 1.00 -6.05
N ILE A 242 -20.88 1.88 -7.05
CA ILE A 242 -20.05 3.08 -7.13
C ILE A 242 -20.93 4.30 -7.27
N SER A 243 -20.60 5.35 -6.53
CA SER A 243 -21.38 6.59 -6.50
C SER A 243 -20.48 7.80 -6.66
N ALA A 244 -21.03 8.84 -7.26
CA ALA A 244 -20.36 10.14 -7.37
C ALA A 244 -21.32 11.29 -6.99
N THR A 245 -20.80 12.31 -6.34
CA THR A 245 -21.53 13.54 -5.99
C THR A 245 -20.59 14.75 -5.94
N LYS A 246 -21.18 15.94 -6.04
CA LYS A 246 -20.52 17.21 -5.75
C LYS A 246 -21.56 18.16 -5.17
N GLU A 247 -21.14 19.12 -4.35
CA GLU A 247 -22.02 20.19 -3.88
C GLU A 247 -22.68 20.91 -5.05
N GLY A 248 -24.00 21.08 -4.99
CA GLY A 248 -24.83 21.64 -6.05
C GLY A 248 -25.22 20.64 -7.17
N PHE A 249 -24.88 19.34 -7.03
CA PHE A 249 -25.26 18.30 -7.96
C PHE A 249 -26.01 17.16 -7.24
N ASP A 250 -26.81 16.43 -8.00
CA ASP A 250 -27.43 15.19 -7.54
C ASP A 250 -26.37 14.09 -7.45
N THR A 251 -26.61 13.11 -6.54
CA THR A 251 -25.78 11.90 -6.46
C THR A 251 -26.18 10.93 -7.56
N VAL A 252 -25.18 10.41 -8.28
CA VAL A 252 -25.36 9.37 -9.30
C VAL A 252 -24.68 8.09 -8.81
N SER A 253 -25.36 6.96 -8.97
CA SER A 253 -24.88 5.63 -8.52
C SER A 253 -25.03 4.60 -9.61
N PHE A 254 -24.11 3.65 -9.66
CA PHE A 254 -24.16 2.48 -10.50
C PHE A 254 -23.90 1.23 -9.65
N ASP A 255 -24.68 0.20 -9.87
CA ASP A 255 -24.55 -1.08 -9.17
C ASP A 255 -23.90 -2.14 -10.06
N ASN A 256 -23.47 -3.24 -9.43
CA ASN A 256 -22.91 -4.42 -10.11
C ASN A 256 -21.62 -4.10 -10.92
N ILE A 257 -20.83 -3.16 -10.45
CA ILE A 257 -19.54 -2.85 -11.05
C ILE A 257 -18.55 -3.97 -10.70
N SER A 258 -18.15 -4.73 -11.70
CA SER A 258 -17.26 -5.87 -11.56
C SER A 258 -15.79 -5.42 -11.54
N VAL A 259 -15.04 -5.89 -10.54
CA VAL A 259 -13.59 -5.71 -10.42
C VAL A 259 -12.91 -7.08 -10.55
N ILE A 260 -11.91 -7.15 -11.41
CA ILE A 260 -11.12 -8.35 -11.70
C ILE A 260 -9.65 -8.05 -11.38
N ALA A 261 -8.92 -9.04 -10.84
CA ALA A 261 -7.51 -8.92 -10.49
C ALA A 261 -6.66 -8.47 -11.69
N GLY A 262 -5.74 -7.53 -11.44
CA GLY A 262 -4.82 -6.98 -12.43
C GLY A 262 -5.49 -6.10 -13.50
N ASN A 263 -6.82 -5.95 -13.47
CA ASN A 263 -7.58 -5.21 -14.47
C ASN A 263 -8.01 -3.83 -13.97
N ARG A 264 -8.40 -2.98 -14.93
CA ARG A 264 -9.07 -1.72 -14.69
C ARG A 264 -10.52 -1.78 -15.16
N THR A 265 -11.43 -1.35 -14.30
CA THR A 265 -12.83 -1.13 -14.64
C THR A 265 -13.02 0.36 -14.90
N ILE A 266 -13.60 0.71 -16.03
CA ILE A 266 -13.86 2.12 -16.38
C ILE A 266 -15.33 2.43 -16.10
N GLN A 267 -15.60 3.42 -15.24
CA GLN A 267 -16.93 3.91 -14.94
C GLN A 267 -16.94 5.45 -15.00
N ASN A 268 -17.66 6.02 -15.94
CA ASN A 268 -17.82 7.47 -16.06
C ASN A 268 -19.13 7.93 -15.41
N PHE A 269 -19.14 9.17 -14.91
CA PHE A 269 -20.29 9.81 -14.31
C PHE A 269 -20.70 11.07 -15.06
N VAL A 270 -22.00 11.27 -15.21
CA VAL A 270 -22.59 12.52 -15.65
C VAL A 270 -23.50 13.01 -14.52
N LEU A 271 -23.09 14.12 -13.87
CA LEU A 271 -23.83 14.69 -12.74
C LEU A 271 -24.81 15.77 -13.25
N THR A 272 -26.01 15.78 -12.68
CA THR A 272 -27.04 16.79 -12.94
C THR A 272 -27.00 17.86 -11.85
N LYS A 273 -26.99 19.15 -12.25
CA LYS A 273 -27.12 20.25 -11.31
C LYS A 273 -28.50 20.26 -10.67
N LYS A 274 -28.54 20.54 -9.37
CA LYS A 274 -29.78 20.75 -8.60
C LYS A 274 -30.48 22.02 -9.00
#